data_569f8e50c6e51cf4d1068b8c545b59ec
#
_entry.id   569f8e50c6e51cf4d1068b8c545b59ec
#
_cell.length_a   1.000
_cell.length_b   1.000
_cell.length_c   1.000
_cell.angle_alpha   90.00
_cell.angle_beta   90.00
_cell.angle_gamma   90.00
#
_symmetry.space_group_name_H-M   'P 1'
#
loop_
_entity.id
_entity.type
_entity.pdbx_description
1 polymer ?
#
loop_
_entity_poly.entity_id
_entity_poly.type
_entity_poly.pdbx_seq_one_letter_code
_entity_poly.pdbx_strand_id
1 'polypeptide(L)'
;MNRPTLILLCGIPGSGKTTYAKKYIEEHNNTIHLSSDLIRKELYGDESIQGDPGEVFTLMQKRAIEALNNGLSVVYDSTAVTRKDRSGIIAACPKFAKIECHIIWAPISYCIYRDEFMRKRTVGKAVIDKMLKRFQAPFFDEGLDEIKVILPDDFDTTEYECNYFYGMKIPHDNPHHTLNIFDHCMDAFKHSVDNKFNFDIKTAAIFHDIGKPYVKAFVDSKGNPCETAHYYQHQCVGAWISYGLEVGPFVAWLISTHMEPFFNSKYYNKLPAYLKEQVDLLHEADLAAH
;
A
#
# COMPACT_ATOMS: atom_id res chain seq x y z
N MET A 1 -3.83 -9.13 32.10
CA MET A 1 -2.81 -8.27 31.46
C MET A 1 -3.17 -8.16 30.00
N ASN A 2 -3.13 -6.97 29.43
CA ASN A 2 -3.37 -6.80 28.00
C ASN A 2 -2.26 -7.50 27.21
N ARG A 3 -2.63 -8.18 26.13
CA ARG A 3 -1.71 -8.84 25.19
C ARG A 3 -0.83 -7.77 24.52
N PRO A 4 0.51 -7.85 24.55
CA PRO A 4 1.34 -6.87 23.89
C PRO A 4 1.10 -6.89 22.37
N THR A 5 1.23 -5.73 21.73
CA THR A 5 0.90 -5.56 20.31
C THR A 5 2.12 -5.09 19.53
N LEU A 6 2.39 -5.74 18.41
CA LEU A 6 3.30 -5.28 17.37
C LEU A 6 2.49 -4.43 16.38
N ILE A 7 2.72 -3.13 16.34
CA ILE A 7 2.07 -2.20 15.41
C ILE A 7 3.05 -1.92 14.26
N LEU A 8 2.80 -2.51 13.09
CA LEU A 8 3.59 -2.27 11.88
C LEU A 8 3.06 -1.01 11.19
N LEU A 9 3.90 0.01 11.02
CA LEU A 9 3.55 1.16 10.21
C LEU A 9 3.83 0.87 8.74
N CYS A 10 2.83 1.01 7.90
CA CYS A 10 2.93 0.88 6.46
C CYS A 10 2.64 2.22 5.79
N GLY A 11 3.50 2.66 4.86
CA GLY A 11 3.27 3.91 4.12
C GLY A 11 4.53 4.45 3.44
N ILE A 12 4.32 5.26 2.42
CA ILE A 12 5.39 5.90 1.64
C ILE A 12 6.07 7.04 2.44
N PRO A 13 7.27 7.51 2.05
CA PRO A 13 7.87 8.70 2.65
C PRO A 13 6.94 9.91 2.55
N GLY A 14 6.91 10.76 3.56
CA GLY A 14 6.02 11.92 3.62
C GLY A 14 4.60 11.63 4.11
N SER A 15 4.18 10.36 4.27
CA SER A 15 2.81 10.02 4.74
C SER A 15 2.51 10.37 6.20
N GLY A 16 3.53 10.61 7.04
CA GLY A 16 3.34 11.01 8.44
C GLY A 16 3.61 9.93 9.49
N LYS A 17 4.17 8.77 9.11
CA LYS A 17 4.42 7.62 10.01
C LYS A 17 5.10 7.99 11.32
N THR A 18 6.22 8.70 11.29
CA THR A 18 6.98 9.06 12.49
C THR A 18 6.21 10.03 13.41
N THR A 19 5.40 10.92 12.82
CA THR A 19 4.51 11.81 13.60
C THR A 19 3.45 10.99 14.30
N TYR A 20 2.80 10.07 13.58
CA TYR A 20 1.84 9.14 14.13
C TYR A 20 2.46 8.27 15.25
N ALA A 21 3.65 7.69 15.01
CA ALA A 21 4.33 6.87 16.00
C ALA A 21 4.58 7.61 17.32
N LYS A 22 5.02 8.86 17.25
CA LYS A 22 5.25 9.71 18.44
C LYS A 22 3.96 9.98 19.19
N LYS A 23 2.89 10.41 18.50
CA LYS A 23 1.57 10.64 19.10
C LYS A 23 1.04 9.35 19.75
N TYR A 24 1.18 8.21 19.04
CA TYR A 24 0.69 6.93 19.54
C TYR A 24 1.35 6.51 20.87
N ILE A 25 2.67 6.65 21.01
CA ILE A 25 3.36 6.28 22.25
C ILE A 25 3.07 7.25 23.43
N GLU A 26 2.75 8.51 23.14
CA GLU A 26 2.31 9.48 24.16
C GLU A 26 0.95 9.08 24.75
N GLU A 27 0.07 8.51 23.94
CA GLU A 27 -1.27 8.06 24.34
C GLU A 27 -1.28 6.64 24.94
N HIS A 28 -0.20 5.85 24.76
CA HIS A 28 -0.13 4.44 25.12
C HIS A 28 1.13 4.13 25.97
N ASN A 29 1.05 4.34 27.26
CA ASN A 29 2.19 4.28 28.21
C ASN A 29 3.02 2.98 28.24
N ASN A 30 2.50 1.86 27.72
CA ASN A 30 3.23 0.57 27.69
C ASN A 30 3.70 0.23 26.27
N THR A 31 4.07 1.24 25.49
CA THR A 31 4.46 1.09 24.09
C THR A 31 5.77 1.81 23.82
N ILE A 32 6.69 1.15 23.09
CA ILE A 32 7.94 1.74 22.63
C ILE A 32 7.89 2.03 21.13
N HIS A 33 8.64 3.04 20.69
CA HIS A 33 8.84 3.37 19.29
C HIS A 33 10.20 2.87 18.82
N LEU A 34 10.21 1.96 17.83
CA LEU A 34 11.40 1.53 17.11
C LEU A 34 11.35 2.07 15.68
N SER A 35 12.34 2.86 15.31
CA SER A 35 12.44 3.48 13.99
C SER A 35 13.69 3.02 13.26
N SER A 36 13.53 2.64 12.00
CA SER A 36 14.66 2.28 11.12
C SER A 36 15.66 3.44 10.94
N ASP A 37 15.17 4.68 10.94
CA ASP A 37 16.01 5.87 10.82
C ASP A 37 16.82 6.12 12.11
N LEU A 38 16.22 5.93 13.29
CA LEU A 38 16.93 6.03 14.57
C LEU A 38 18.00 4.94 14.71
N ILE A 39 17.73 3.73 14.25
CA ILE A 39 18.73 2.64 14.24
C ILE A 39 19.88 2.97 13.28
N ARG A 40 19.61 3.54 12.10
CA ARG A 40 20.68 4.02 11.21
C ARG A 40 21.54 5.08 11.87
N LYS A 41 20.92 6.03 12.55
CA LYS A 41 21.65 7.06 13.29
C LYS A 41 22.55 6.45 14.37
N GLU A 42 22.10 5.41 15.07
CA GLU A 42 22.88 4.70 16.07
C GLU A 42 24.07 3.96 15.45
N LEU A 43 23.83 3.20 14.36
CA LEU A 43 24.86 2.36 13.74
C LEU A 43 25.88 3.15 12.93
N TYR A 44 25.44 4.23 12.25
CA TYR A 44 26.25 4.93 11.26
C TYR A 44 26.46 6.42 11.58
N GLY A 45 25.93 6.92 12.71
CA GLY A 45 26.06 8.32 13.14
C GLY A 45 25.07 9.30 12.50
N ASP A 46 24.43 8.93 11.36
CA ASP A 46 23.46 9.76 10.66
C ASP A 46 22.31 8.89 10.09
N GLU A 47 21.08 9.34 10.28
CA GLU A 47 19.88 8.66 9.79
C GLU A 47 19.77 8.61 8.26
N SER A 48 20.49 9.50 7.55
CA SER A 48 20.52 9.56 6.08
C SER A 48 21.41 8.48 5.45
N ILE A 49 22.34 7.94 6.21
CA ILE A 49 23.22 6.87 5.74
C ILE A 49 22.40 5.57 5.66
N GLN A 50 22.27 5.04 4.45
CA GLN A 50 21.47 3.81 4.25
C GLN A 50 22.13 2.58 4.89
N GLY A 51 23.46 2.51 4.88
CA GLY A 51 24.24 1.39 5.42
C GLY A 51 23.80 0.03 4.88
N ASP A 52 24.00 -1.02 5.66
CA ASP A 52 23.48 -2.36 5.35
C ASP A 52 22.03 -2.49 5.87
N PRO A 53 21.02 -2.61 4.98
CA PRO A 53 19.64 -2.81 5.39
C PRO A 53 19.46 -4.09 6.24
N GLY A 54 20.24 -5.15 5.98
CA GLY A 54 20.19 -6.38 6.74
C GLY A 54 20.55 -6.15 8.21
N GLU A 55 21.62 -5.40 8.48
CA GLU A 55 22.05 -5.07 9.85
C GLU A 55 20.98 -4.22 10.57
N VAL A 56 20.47 -3.18 9.90
CA VAL A 56 19.44 -2.29 10.48
C VAL A 56 18.18 -3.06 10.88
N PHE A 57 17.64 -3.85 9.95
CA PHE A 57 16.38 -4.56 10.21
C PHE A 57 16.54 -5.75 11.13
N THR A 58 17.70 -6.41 11.14
CA THR A 58 18.00 -7.49 12.13
C THR A 58 18.04 -6.93 13.55
N LEU A 59 18.71 -5.79 13.76
CA LEU A 59 18.75 -5.13 15.06
C LEU A 59 17.37 -4.64 15.50
N MET A 60 16.63 -4.02 14.57
CA MET A 60 15.28 -3.53 14.84
C MET A 60 14.32 -4.68 15.23
N GLN A 61 14.38 -5.79 14.51
CA GLN A 61 13.59 -7.00 14.78
C GLN A 61 13.93 -7.61 16.13
N LYS A 62 15.23 -7.74 16.44
CA LYS A 62 15.69 -8.26 17.74
C LYS A 62 15.11 -7.43 18.89
N ARG A 63 15.22 -6.11 18.84
CA ARG A 63 14.69 -5.21 19.87
C ARG A 63 13.17 -5.27 19.99
N ALA A 64 12.46 -5.42 18.86
CA ALA A 64 11.00 -5.59 18.87
C ALA A 64 10.59 -6.87 19.61
N ILE A 65 11.26 -7.99 19.33
CA ILE A 65 10.98 -9.27 19.98
C ILE A 65 11.29 -9.21 21.48
N GLU A 66 12.42 -8.61 21.86
CA GLU A 66 12.80 -8.42 23.26
C GLU A 66 11.75 -7.59 24.03
N ALA A 67 11.27 -6.49 23.45
CA ALA A 67 10.24 -5.67 24.05
C ALA A 67 8.90 -6.41 24.22
N LEU A 68 8.45 -7.11 23.17
CA LEU A 68 7.23 -7.91 23.23
C LEU A 68 7.30 -9.01 24.29
N ASN A 69 8.46 -9.69 24.42
CA ASN A 69 8.68 -10.73 25.46
C ASN A 69 8.66 -10.14 26.88
N ASN A 70 9.00 -8.84 27.02
CA ASN A 70 8.90 -8.12 28.30
C ASN A 70 7.51 -7.50 28.53
N GLY A 71 6.50 -7.82 27.69
CA GLY A 71 5.13 -7.36 27.82
C GLY A 71 4.90 -5.93 27.33
N LEU A 72 5.88 -5.31 26.64
CA LEU A 72 5.72 -4.00 26.02
C LEU A 72 5.16 -4.13 24.60
N SER A 73 4.26 -3.23 24.21
CA SER A 73 3.86 -3.07 22.82
C SER A 73 4.92 -2.30 22.03
N VAL A 74 4.95 -2.48 20.72
CA VAL A 74 5.98 -1.90 19.84
C VAL A 74 5.34 -1.23 18.63
N VAL A 75 5.62 0.05 18.42
CA VAL A 75 5.42 0.72 17.13
C VAL A 75 6.67 0.53 16.29
N TYR A 76 6.54 -0.27 15.23
CA TYR A 76 7.62 -0.62 14.29
C TYR A 76 7.57 0.33 13.09
N ASP A 77 8.33 1.44 13.17
CA ASP A 77 8.33 2.54 12.21
C ASP A 77 9.32 2.27 11.07
N SER A 78 8.79 1.72 10.01
CA SER A 78 9.48 1.54 8.73
C SER A 78 8.52 1.81 7.57
N THR A 79 8.99 1.83 6.31
CA THR A 79 8.10 2.02 5.16
C THR A 79 7.18 0.83 4.92
N ALA A 80 7.66 -0.40 5.09
CA ALA A 80 6.95 -1.67 5.04
C ALA A 80 5.93 -1.80 3.88
N VAL A 81 6.26 -1.23 2.71
CA VAL A 81 5.33 -1.11 1.58
C VAL A 81 5.11 -2.41 0.81
N THR A 82 6.00 -3.41 0.95
CA THR A 82 5.84 -4.72 0.31
C THR A 82 5.58 -5.82 1.34
N ARG A 83 4.93 -6.92 0.91
CA ARG A 83 4.76 -8.14 1.73
C ARG A 83 6.11 -8.65 2.24
N LYS A 84 7.15 -8.59 1.39
CA LYS A 84 8.50 -9.01 1.76
C LYS A 84 9.05 -8.18 2.92
N ASP A 85 8.81 -6.86 2.91
CA ASP A 85 9.28 -5.95 3.97
C ASP A 85 8.61 -6.28 5.31
N ARG A 86 7.35 -6.75 5.30
CA ARG A 86 6.57 -7.11 6.49
C ARG A 86 6.83 -8.53 6.98
N SER A 87 7.06 -9.47 6.06
CA SER A 87 7.07 -10.92 6.36
C SER A 87 8.09 -11.33 7.42
N GLY A 88 9.27 -10.71 7.45
CA GLY A 88 10.34 -11.08 8.39
C GLY A 88 9.95 -10.83 9.84
N ILE A 89 9.45 -9.65 10.16
CA ILE A 89 9.03 -9.29 11.52
C ILE A 89 7.73 -10.02 11.93
N ILE A 90 6.79 -10.21 10.99
CA ILE A 90 5.55 -10.98 11.26
C ILE A 90 5.90 -12.43 11.64
N ALA A 91 6.77 -13.08 10.86
CA ALA A 91 7.17 -14.47 11.12
C ALA A 91 7.93 -14.64 12.44
N ALA A 92 8.68 -13.64 12.86
CA ALA A 92 9.45 -13.66 14.09
C ALA A 92 8.67 -13.20 15.33
N CYS A 93 7.48 -12.61 15.13
CA CYS A 93 6.66 -12.11 16.23
C CYS A 93 6.22 -13.26 17.16
N PRO A 94 6.33 -13.08 18.50
CA PRO A 94 5.87 -14.09 19.44
C PRO A 94 4.36 -14.38 19.27
N LYS A 95 3.97 -15.64 19.25
CA LYS A 95 2.56 -16.06 19.02
C LYS A 95 1.55 -15.49 20.00
N PHE A 96 1.99 -15.09 21.18
CA PHE A 96 1.13 -14.45 22.17
C PHE A 96 0.89 -12.96 21.90
N ALA A 97 1.72 -12.32 21.09
CA ALA A 97 1.54 -10.91 20.74
C ALA A 97 0.48 -10.73 19.63
N LYS A 98 -0.24 -9.63 19.66
CA LYS A 98 -1.14 -9.21 18.58
C LYS A 98 -0.31 -8.51 17.49
N ILE A 99 -0.67 -8.69 16.22
CA ILE A 99 -0.01 -8.02 15.10
C ILE A 99 -1.03 -7.11 14.39
N GLU A 100 -0.81 -5.81 14.47
CA GLU A 100 -1.61 -4.81 13.78
C GLU A 100 -0.78 -4.15 12.66
N CYS A 101 -1.40 -3.87 11.52
CA CYS A 101 -0.80 -3.05 10.47
C CYS A 101 -1.56 -1.73 10.39
N HIS A 102 -0.88 -0.62 10.69
CA HIS A 102 -1.45 0.72 10.55
C HIS A 102 -0.92 1.34 9.26
N ILE A 103 -1.80 1.51 8.29
CA ILE A 103 -1.51 2.15 7.01
C ILE A 103 -1.63 3.65 7.23
N ILE A 104 -0.49 4.33 7.29
CA ILE A 104 -0.45 5.79 7.46
C ILE A 104 -0.52 6.40 6.07
N TRP A 105 -1.72 6.79 5.71
CA TRP A 105 -2.02 7.26 4.38
C TRP A 105 -2.03 8.80 4.29
N ALA A 106 -1.67 9.31 3.13
CA ALA A 106 -1.88 10.70 2.72
C ALA A 106 -1.87 10.76 1.18
N PRO A 107 -2.48 11.78 0.55
CA PRO A 107 -2.40 11.99 -0.89
C PRO A 107 -0.96 12.00 -1.39
N ILE A 108 -0.73 11.45 -2.58
CA ILE A 108 0.64 11.35 -3.16
C ILE A 108 1.27 12.72 -3.30
N SER A 109 0.51 13.71 -3.78
CA SER A 109 0.95 15.10 -3.89
C SER A 109 1.38 15.70 -2.55
N TYR A 110 0.65 15.37 -1.49
CA TYR A 110 0.95 15.84 -0.14
C TYR A 110 2.19 15.14 0.45
N CYS A 111 2.38 13.85 0.16
CA CYS A 111 3.60 13.14 0.53
C CYS A 111 4.83 13.76 -0.15
N ILE A 112 4.74 14.10 -1.44
CA ILE A 112 5.82 14.76 -2.18
C ILE A 112 6.09 16.15 -1.60
N TYR A 113 5.04 16.95 -1.38
CA TYR A 113 5.16 18.29 -0.79
C TYR A 113 5.83 18.24 0.60
N ARG A 114 5.38 17.35 1.48
CA ARG A 114 6.00 17.19 2.81
C ARG A 114 7.45 16.75 2.74
N ASP A 115 7.79 15.85 1.81
CA ASP A 115 9.17 15.40 1.62
C ASP A 115 10.07 16.54 1.16
N GLU A 116 9.59 17.40 0.25
CA GLU A 116 10.36 18.48 -0.34
C GLU A 116 10.51 19.69 0.60
N PHE A 117 9.43 20.08 1.32
CA PHE A 117 9.38 21.36 2.03
C PHE A 117 9.31 21.25 3.55
N MET A 118 8.91 20.12 4.12
CA MET A 118 8.65 20.00 5.56
C MET A 118 9.61 19.07 6.31
N ARG A 119 10.37 18.26 5.59
CA ARG A 119 11.32 17.31 6.19
C ARG A 119 12.74 17.84 6.16
N LYS A 120 13.51 17.56 7.24
CA LYS A 120 14.96 17.84 7.27
C LYS A 120 15.73 16.99 6.25
N ARG A 121 15.24 15.78 5.98
CA ARG A 121 15.81 14.84 5.01
C ARG A 121 14.81 14.60 3.90
N THR A 122 15.17 14.96 2.69
CA THR A 122 14.41 14.72 1.47
C THR A 122 14.87 13.41 0.81
N VAL A 123 13.94 12.55 0.43
CA VAL A 123 14.23 11.35 -0.37
C VAL A 123 14.00 11.59 -1.86
N GLY A 124 13.14 12.54 -2.20
CA GLY A 124 12.81 12.97 -3.55
C GLY A 124 11.68 12.16 -4.21
N LYS A 125 10.98 12.84 -5.15
CA LYS A 125 9.82 12.27 -5.88
C LYS A 125 10.11 10.91 -6.51
N ALA A 126 11.28 10.70 -7.10
CA ALA A 126 11.63 9.44 -7.76
C ALA A 126 11.65 8.24 -6.80
N VAL A 127 12.06 8.44 -5.54
CA VAL A 127 12.03 7.40 -4.50
C VAL A 127 10.58 7.13 -4.05
N ILE A 128 9.77 8.18 -3.90
CA ILE A 128 8.34 8.05 -3.56
C ILE A 128 7.62 7.27 -4.67
N ASP A 129 7.80 7.63 -5.93
CA ASP A 129 7.22 6.93 -7.08
C ASP A 129 7.65 5.46 -7.14
N LYS A 130 8.92 5.17 -6.88
CA LYS A 130 9.43 3.80 -6.82
C LYS A 130 8.78 2.99 -5.69
N MET A 131 8.53 3.59 -4.55
CA MET A 131 7.85 2.92 -3.43
C MET A 131 6.37 2.71 -3.72
N LEU A 132 5.69 3.68 -4.31
CA LEU A 132 4.30 3.56 -4.77
C LEU A 132 4.13 2.41 -5.78
N LYS A 133 4.99 2.34 -6.80
CA LYS A 133 4.99 1.27 -7.81
C LYS A 133 5.33 -0.11 -7.25
N ARG A 134 5.75 -0.20 -5.99
CA ARG A 134 6.01 -1.46 -5.27
C ARG A 134 5.03 -1.72 -4.14
N PHE A 135 4.11 -0.80 -3.91
CA PHE A 135 3.16 -0.93 -2.83
C PHE A 135 2.29 -2.18 -3.02
N GLN A 136 2.22 -3.01 -1.98
CA GLN A 136 1.35 -4.18 -1.90
C GLN A 136 0.47 -4.01 -0.67
N ALA A 137 -0.81 -3.87 -0.89
CA ALA A 137 -1.78 -3.64 0.19
C ALA A 137 -1.64 -4.72 1.27
N PRO A 138 -1.45 -4.35 2.54
CA PRO A 138 -1.46 -5.31 3.64
C PRO A 138 -2.78 -6.06 3.71
N PHE A 139 -2.70 -7.38 3.96
CA PHE A 139 -3.89 -8.19 4.10
C PHE A 139 -3.73 -9.28 5.17
N PHE A 140 -4.84 -9.84 5.63
CA PHE A 140 -4.89 -10.81 6.72
C PHE A 140 -4.15 -12.12 6.43
N ASP A 141 -3.99 -12.51 5.16
CA ASP A 141 -3.22 -13.69 4.74
C ASP A 141 -1.71 -13.59 5.06
N GLU A 142 -1.23 -12.40 5.42
CA GLU A 142 0.13 -12.20 5.92
C GLU A 142 0.30 -12.59 7.40
N GLY A 143 -0.80 -12.89 8.12
CA GLY A 143 -0.80 -13.17 9.55
C GLY A 143 -1.05 -11.94 10.42
N LEU A 144 -1.71 -10.92 9.88
CA LEU A 144 -2.16 -9.73 10.59
C LEU A 144 -3.47 -10.00 11.33
N ASP A 145 -3.56 -9.60 12.59
CA ASP A 145 -4.79 -9.68 13.39
C ASP A 145 -5.74 -8.48 13.10
N GLU A 146 -5.17 -7.33 12.74
CA GLU A 146 -5.93 -6.11 12.46
C GLU A 146 -5.22 -5.22 11.44
N ILE A 147 -6.01 -4.52 10.61
CA ILE A 147 -5.53 -3.54 9.63
C ILE A 147 -6.31 -2.25 9.85
N LYS A 148 -5.60 -1.15 10.09
CA LYS A 148 -6.17 0.19 10.26
C LYS A 148 -5.65 1.13 9.20
N VAL A 149 -6.54 1.92 8.60
CA VAL A 149 -6.17 3.03 7.71
C VAL A 149 -6.27 4.32 8.53
N ILE A 150 -5.17 5.06 8.58
CA ILE A 150 -5.07 6.33 9.30
C ILE A 150 -4.95 7.44 8.26
N LEU A 151 -5.98 8.24 8.15
CA LEU A 151 -6.05 9.41 7.29
C LEU A 151 -5.58 10.66 8.05
N PRO A 152 -5.14 11.73 7.36
CA PRO A 152 -4.91 13.04 8.00
C PRO A 152 -6.21 13.59 8.62
N ASP A 153 -6.10 14.27 9.77
CA ASP A 153 -7.25 14.78 10.53
C ASP A 153 -8.09 15.82 9.75
N ASP A 154 -7.46 16.52 8.78
CA ASP A 154 -8.05 17.59 7.95
C ASP A 154 -8.30 17.16 6.49
N PHE A 155 -8.37 15.85 6.23
CA PHE A 155 -8.50 15.34 4.87
C PHE A 155 -9.95 15.41 4.35
N ASP A 156 -10.16 16.10 3.21
CA ASP A 156 -11.44 16.15 2.51
C ASP A 156 -11.53 15.03 1.47
N THR A 157 -12.26 13.97 1.79
CA THR A 157 -12.48 12.81 0.93
C THR A 157 -13.25 13.21 -0.34
N THR A 158 -14.21 14.12 -0.25
CA THR A 158 -15.07 14.48 -1.38
C THR A 158 -14.28 15.18 -2.49
N GLU A 159 -13.41 16.16 -2.14
CA GLU A 159 -12.55 16.82 -3.11
C GLU A 159 -11.57 15.82 -3.75
N TYR A 160 -11.04 14.91 -2.94
CA TYR A 160 -10.13 13.87 -3.39
C TYR A 160 -10.78 12.93 -4.41
N GLU A 161 -11.99 12.44 -4.13
CA GLU A 161 -12.78 11.59 -5.04
C GLU A 161 -13.02 12.26 -6.38
N CYS A 162 -13.52 13.50 -6.37
CA CYS A 162 -13.79 14.26 -7.60
C CYS A 162 -12.52 14.35 -8.49
N ASN A 163 -11.38 14.67 -7.91
CA ASN A 163 -10.13 14.83 -8.66
C ASN A 163 -9.69 13.52 -9.33
N TYR A 164 -9.87 12.37 -8.67
CA TYR A 164 -9.51 11.07 -9.26
C TYR A 164 -10.47 10.63 -10.35
N PHE A 165 -11.78 10.79 -10.19
CA PHE A 165 -12.75 10.47 -11.23
C PHE A 165 -12.55 11.32 -12.49
N TYR A 166 -12.25 12.61 -12.35
CA TYR A 166 -11.86 13.45 -13.50
C TYR A 166 -10.57 12.96 -14.17
N GLY A 167 -9.58 12.58 -13.38
CA GLY A 167 -8.30 12.04 -13.87
C GLY A 167 -8.47 10.75 -14.68
N MET A 168 -9.50 9.94 -14.40
CA MET A 168 -9.76 8.70 -15.13
C MET A 168 -10.41 8.92 -16.52
N LYS A 169 -10.94 10.10 -16.83
CA LYS A 169 -11.54 10.43 -18.14
C LYS A 169 -10.51 10.70 -19.24
N ILE A 170 -9.34 10.10 -19.16
CA ILE A 170 -8.30 10.16 -20.18
C ILE A 170 -8.33 8.91 -21.06
N PRO A 171 -7.99 9.01 -22.36
CA PRO A 171 -7.91 7.85 -23.23
C PRO A 171 -6.80 6.89 -22.75
N HIS A 172 -7.00 5.61 -23.02
CA HIS A 172 -5.97 4.63 -22.74
C HIS A 172 -4.71 4.82 -23.61
N ASP A 173 -4.86 5.32 -24.84
CA ASP A 173 -3.79 5.40 -25.84
C ASP A 173 -3.04 4.06 -25.99
N ASN A 174 -3.82 2.98 -25.96
CA ASN A 174 -3.36 1.62 -26.08
C ASN A 174 -4.35 0.85 -26.98
N PRO A 175 -3.89 0.12 -28.02
CA PRO A 175 -4.76 -0.55 -29.00
C PRO A 175 -5.65 -1.65 -28.42
N HIS A 176 -5.38 -2.10 -27.19
CA HIS A 176 -6.20 -3.13 -26.51
C HIS A 176 -7.45 -2.53 -25.82
N HIS A 177 -7.59 -1.20 -25.77
CA HIS A 177 -8.71 -0.53 -25.12
C HIS A 177 -9.35 0.49 -26.07
N THR A 178 -10.66 0.40 -26.26
CA THR A 178 -11.45 1.33 -27.07
C THR A 178 -12.05 2.45 -26.23
N LEU A 179 -12.25 2.22 -24.94
CA LEU A 179 -12.83 3.14 -23.97
C LEU A 179 -11.76 3.99 -23.29
N ASN A 180 -12.13 5.11 -22.68
CA ASN A 180 -11.28 5.76 -21.68
C ASN A 180 -11.25 4.94 -20.37
N ILE A 181 -10.35 5.29 -19.45
CA ILE A 181 -10.15 4.51 -18.22
C ILE A 181 -11.43 4.46 -17.36
N PHE A 182 -12.16 5.59 -17.27
CA PHE A 182 -13.39 5.66 -16.48
C PHE A 182 -14.49 4.76 -17.06
N ASP A 183 -14.76 4.86 -18.37
CA ASP A 183 -15.81 4.08 -19.01
C ASP A 183 -15.49 2.59 -18.98
N HIS A 184 -14.22 2.19 -19.12
CA HIS A 184 -13.77 0.82 -18.91
C HIS A 184 -14.10 0.31 -17.49
N CYS A 185 -13.76 1.07 -16.45
CA CYS A 185 -14.09 0.70 -15.08
C CYS A 185 -15.61 0.62 -14.85
N MET A 186 -16.39 1.51 -15.47
CA MET A 186 -17.87 1.47 -15.37
C MET A 186 -18.47 0.26 -16.08
N ASP A 187 -17.90 -0.21 -17.19
CA ASP A 187 -18.34 -1.44 -17.85
C ASP A 187 -17.97 -2.67 -17.00
N ALA A 188 -16.78 -2.70 -16.39
CA ALA A 188 -16.42 -3.76 -15.43
C ALA A 188 -17.38 -3.79 -14.23
N PHE A 189 -17.74 -2.61 -13.69
CA PHE A 189 -18.73 -2.50 -12.63
C PHE A 189 -20.10 -3.03 -13.10
N LYS A 190 -20.59 -2.62 -14.26
CA LYS A 190 -21.86 -3.10 -14.82
C LYS A 190 -21.88 -4.63 -14.97
N HIS A 191 -20.82 -5.22 -15.52
CA HIS A 191 -20.66 -6.67 -15.59
C HIS A 191 -20.80 -7.32 -14.21
N SER A 192 -20.14 -6.78 -13.20
CA SER A 192 -20.21 -7.30 -11.82
C SER A 192 -21.60 -7.17 -11.19
N VAL A 193 -22.38 -6.14 -11.57
CA VAL A 193 -23.78 -5.98 -11.15
C VAL A 193 -24.67 -7.00 -11.81
N ASP A 194 -24.56 -7.15 -13.14
CA ASP A 194 -25.38 -8.06 -13.93
C ASP A 194 -25.17 -9.53 -13.50
N ASN A 195 -23.94 -9.89 -13.14
CA ASN A 195 -23.57 -11.22 -12.63
C ASN A 195 -23.75 -11.38 -11.10
N LYS A 196 -24.29 -10.37 -10.41
CA LYS A 196 -24.60 -10.39 -8.96
C LYS A 196 -23.40 -10.66 -8.08
N PHE A 197 -22.20 -10.18 -8.46
CA PHE A 197 -21.01 -10.27 -7.63
C PHE A 197 -21.24 -9.55 -6.29
N ASN A 198 -20.42 -9.85 -5.28
CA ASN A 198 -20.55 -9.22 -3.97
C ASN A 198 -20.17 -7.72 -4.02
N PHE A 199 -20.45 -7.00 -2.94
CA PHE A 199 -20.21 -5.56 -2.85
C PHE A 199 -18.74 -5.17 -3.04
N ASP A 200 -17.81 -5.95 -2.47
CA ASP A 200 -16.39 -5.64 -2.54
C ASP A 200 -15.85 -5.77 -3.97
N ILE A 201 -16.26 -6.80 -4.72
CA ILE A 201 -15.90 -6.94 -6.13
C ILE A 201 -16.46 -5.79 -6.97
N LYS A 202 -17.73 -5.42 -6.76
CA LYS A 202 -18.34 -4.27 -7.44
C LYS A 202 -17.58 -2.98 -7.18
N THR A 203 -17.20 -2.74 -5.94
CA THR A 203 -16.42 -1.56 -5.56
C THR A 203 -15.01 -1.63 -6.16
N ALA A 204 -14.35 -2.79 -6.12
CA ALA A 204 -13.05 -2.97 -6.73
C ALA A 204 -13.09 -2.76 -8.25
N ALA A 205 -14.16 -3.21 -8.94
CA ALA A 205 -14.34 -3.00 -10.38
C ALA A 205 -14.39 -1.53 -10.78
N ILE A 206 -14.99 -0.64 -9.94
CA ILE A 206 -14.98 0.82 -10.19
C ILE A 206 -13.56 1.39 -10.12
N PHE A 207 -12.70 0.85 -9.25
CA PHE A 207 -11.44 1.48 -8.90
C PHE A 207 -10.18 0.70 -9.32
N HIS A 208 -10.31 -0.49 -9.97
CA HIS A 208 -9.15 -1.35 -10.25
C HIS A 208 -8.06 -0.62 -11.05
N ASP A 209 -8.45 0.27 -11.94
CA ASP A 209 -7.59 1.01 -12.85
C ASP A 209 -7.30 2.46 -12.42
N ILE A 210 -7.73 2.88 -11.23
CA ILE A 210 -7.57 4.26 -10.73
C ILE A 210 -6.11 4.73 -10.68
N GLY A 211 -5.17 3.82 -10.65
CA GLY A 211 -3.74 4.12 -10.69
C GLY A 211 -3.20 4.43 -12.10
N LYS A 212 -3.91 4.07 -13.18
CA LYS A 212 -3.45 4.24 -14.57
C LYS A 212 -3.08 5.69 -14.92
N PRO A 213 -3.88 6.72 -14.58
CA PRO A 213 -3.52 8.10 -14.89
C PRO A 213 -2.19 8.54 -14.31
N TYR A 214 -1.84 8.06 -13.11
CA TYR A 214 -0.60 8.42 -12.43
C TYR A 214 0.64 7.79 -13.06
N VAL A 215 0.53 6.57 -13.59
CA VAL A 215 1.67 5.82 -14.13
C VAL A 215 1.76 5.83 -15.65
N LYS A 216 0.78 6.42 -16.35
CA LYS A 216 0.74 6.49 -17.82
C LYS A 216 2.05 7.00 -18.39
N ALA A 217 2.67 6.21 -19.25
CA ALA A 217 3.94 6.57 -19.87
C ALA A 217 4.05 5.98 -21.28
N PHE A 218 4.65 6.73 -22.21
CA PHE A 218 4.93 6.30 -23.56
C PHE A 218 6.35 5.77 -23.68
N VAL A 219 6.65 4.74 -22.85
CA VAL A 219 7.92 4.04 -22.82
C VAL A 219 7.68 2.53 -22.68
N ASP A 220 8.49 1.73 -23.37
CA ASP A 220 8.47 0.27 -23.24
C ASP A 220 9.05 -0.22 -21.89
N SER A 221 9.05 -1.54 -21.66
CA SER A 221 9.59 -2.14 -20.44
C SER A 221 11.10 -1.95 -20.25
N LYS A 222 11.81 -1.52 -21.30
CA LYS A 222 13.25 -1.22 -21.29
C LYS A 222 13.54 0.28 -21.15
N GLY A 223 12.48 1.11 -21.11
CA GLY A 223 12.58 2.56 -21.01
C GLY A 223 12.76 3.28 -22.36
N ASN A 224 12.60 2.60 -23.49
CA ASN A 224 12.65 3.26 -24.80
C ASN A 224 11.32 3.94 -25.13
N PRO A 225 11.32 5.12 -25.77
CA PRO A 225 10.09 5.77 -26.23
C PRO A 225 9.28 4.87 -27.18
N CYS A 226 7.95 4.89 -27.05
CA CYS A 226 7.01 4.20 -27.92
C CYS A 226 5.72 5.00 -28.10
N GLU A 227 4.94 4.69 -29.14
CA GLU A 227 3.67 5.39 -29.44
C GLU A 227 2.50 4.91 -28.57
N THR A 228 2.63 3.71 -28.00
CA THR A 228 1.60 3.09 -27.15
C THR A 228 1.84 3.42 -25.69
N ALA A 229 0.79 3.81 -24.98
CA ALA A 229 0.86 4.05 -23.54
C ALA A 229 0.97 2.73 -22.77
N HIS A 230 1.82 2.71 -21.75
CA HIS A 230 1.98 1.63 -20.79
C HIS A 230 1.66 2.10 -19.37
N TYR A 231 1.20 1.16 -18.52
CA TYR A 231 0.67 1.44 -17.18
C TYR A 231 1.33 0.57 -16.12
N TYR A 232 2.66 0.46 -16.16
CA TYR A 232 3.41 -0.43 -15.27
C TYR A 232 3.14 -0.13 -13.80
N GLN A 233 2.68 -1.17 -13.08
CA GLN A 233 2.40 -1.13 -11.64
C GLN A 233 1.24 -0.19 -11.25
N HIS A 234 0.27 0.04 -12.16
CA HIS A 234 -0.93 0.83 -11.86
C HIS A 234 -1.73 0.25 -10.68
N GLN A 235 -1.79 -1.09 -10.56
CA GLN A 235 -2.47 -1.78 -9.46
C GLN A 235 -1.88 -1.43 -8.09
N CYS A 236 -0.56 -1.26 -8.00
CA CYS A 236 0.12 -0.87 -6.76
C CYS A 236 -0.23 0.58 -6.37
N VAL A 237 -0.18 1.48 -7.33
CA VAL A 237 -0.54 2.89 -7.14
C VAL A 237 -2.04 3.04 -6.89
N GLY A 238 -2.87 2.29 -7.63
CA GLY A 238 -4.32 2.25 -7.45
C GLY A 238 -4.73 1.83 -6.04
N ALA A 239 -4.09 0.79 -5.50
CA ALA A 239 -4.33 0.36 -4.13
C ALA A 239 -3.95 1.42 -3.07
N TRP A 240 -2.88 2.18 -3.29
CA TRP A 240 -2.56 3.32 -2.42
C TRP A 240 -3.62 4.42 -2.50
N ILE A 241 -4.01 4.80 -3.73
CA ILE A 241 -5.03 5.84 -3.97
C ILE A 241 -6.37 5.44 -3.32
N SER A 242 -6.78 4.18 -3.45
CA SER A 242 -8.08 3.71 -2.99
C SER A 242 -8.29 3.80 -1.48
N TYR A 243 -7.23 3.80 -0.66
CA TYR A 243 -7.36 4.04 0.78
C TYR A 243 -7.91 5.44 1.11
N GLY A 244 -7.59 6.45 0.30
CA GLY A 244 -8.17 7.79 0.44
C GLY A 244 -9.63 7.89 0.00
N LEU A 245 -10.15 6.85 -0.66
CA LEU A 245 -11.56 6.71 -1.02
C LEU A 245 -12.33 5.85 0.00
N GLU A 246 -11.72 5.56 1.13
CA GLU A 246 -12.28 4.80 2.26
C GLU A 246 -12.88 3.42 1.88
N VAL A 247 -12.38 2.81 0.80
CA VAL A 247 -12.92 1.53 0.28
C VAL A 247 -12.63 0.32 1.18
N GLY A 248 -11.84 0.47 2.19
CA GLY A 248 -11.47 -0.60 3.12
C GLY A 248 -10.31 -1.50 2.62
N PRO A 249 -9.67 -2.25 3.57
CA PRO A 249 -8.46 -3.02 3.27
C PRO A 249 -8.68 -4.14 2.26
N PHE A 250 -9.85 -4.79 2.25
CA PHE A 250 -10.11 -5.89 1.32
C PHE A 250 -10.22 -5.42 -0.13
N VAL A 251 -10.95 -4.33 -0.38
CA VAL A 251 -11.07 -3.74 -1.72
C VAL A 251 -9.72 -3.23 -2.21
N ALA A 252 -8.94 -2.55 -1.36
CA ALA A 252 -7.59 -2.11 -1.71
C ALA A 252 -6.66 -3.29 -2.03
N TRP A 253 -6.79 -4.42 -1.30
CA TRP A 253 -6.06 -5.64 -1.59
C TRP A 253 -6.49 -6.24 -2.95
N LEU A 254 -7.78 -6.30 -3.27
CA LEU A 254 -8.29 -6.72 -4.58
C LEU A 254 -7.69 -5.88 -5.71
N ILE A 255 -7.71 -4.53 -5.57
CA ILE A 255 -7.09 -3.61 -6.52
C ILE A 255 -5.58 -3.90 -6.65
N SER A 256 -4.88 -4.16 -5.55
CA SER A 256 -3.44 -4.49 -5.56
C SER A 256 -3.14 -5.80 -6.28
N THR A 257 -4.11 -6.72 -6.38
CA THR A 257 -3.90 -8.09 -6.84
C THR A 257 -4.60 -8.43 -8.16
N HIS A 258 -5.42 -7.52 -8.74
CA HIS A 258 -6.23 -7.82 -9.93
C HIS A 258 -5.39 -8.24 -11.16
N MET A 259 -4.13 -7.81 -11.24
CA MET A 259 -3.21 -8.20 -12.31
C MET A 259 -2.51 -9.56 -12.09
N GLU A 260 -2.64 -10.16 -10.91
CA GLU A 260 -1.95 -11.40 -10.56
C GLU A 260 -2.36 -12.61 -11.43
N PRO A 261 -3.65 -12.77 -11.86
CA PRO A 261 -4.04 -13.80 -12.80
C PRO A 261 -3.29 -13.72 -14.15
N PHE A 262 -3.10 -12.50 -14.69
CA PHE A 262 -2.34 -12.30 -15.94
C PHE A 262 -0.89 -12.78 -15.82
N PHE A 263 -0.26 -12.57 -14.66
CA PHE A 263 1.13 -12.95 -14.43
C PHE A 263 1.28 -14.38 -13.94
N ASN A 264 0.18 -15.08 -13.60
CA ASN A 264 0.20 -16.41 -12.99
C ASN A 264 1.24 -16.50 -11.86
N SER A 265 1.25 -15.51 -10.97
CA SER A 265 2.32 -15.32 -9.99
C SER A 265 2.35 -16.43 -8.94
N LYS A 266 3.51 -16.62 -8.32
CA LYS A 266 3.66 -17.55 -7.19
C LYS A 266 2.76 -17.19 -6.00
N TYR A 267 2.49 -15.89 -5.81
CA TYR A 267 1.60 -15.40 -4.77
C TYR A 267 0.16 -15.84 -5.05
N TYR A 268 -0.37 -15.50 -6.23
CA TYR A 268 -1.71 -15.87 -6.67
C TYR A 268 -1.95 -17.38 -6.57
N ASN A 269 -0.97 -18.20 -7.00
CA ASN A 269 -1.07 -19.65 -6.95
C ASN A 269 -1.09 -20.25 -5.54
N LYS A 270 -0.69 -19.49 -4.52
CA LYS A 270 -0.70 -19.88 -3.10
C LYS A 270 -1.89 -19.33 -2.33
N LEU A 271 -2.70 -18.49 -2.94
CA LEU A 271 -3.89 -17.96 -2.27
C LEU A 271 -4.84 -19.09 -1.88
N PRO A 272 -5.48 -19.00 -0.70
CA PRO A 272 -6.63 -19.84 -0.36
C PRO A 272 -7.70 -19.75 -1.46
N ALA A 273 -8.40 -20.86 -1.72
CA ALA A 273 -9.35 -20.96 -2.82
C ALA A 273 -10.40 -19.82 -2.82
N TYR A 274 -10.92 -19.46 -1.64
CA TYR A 274 -11.91 -18.39 -1.52
C TYR A 274 -11.37 -16.99 -1.88
N LEU A 275 -10.09 -16.69 -1.58
CA LEU A 275 -9.45 -15.43 -1.96
C LEU A 275 -9.10 -15.42 -3.45
N LYS A 276 -8.65 -16.56 -3.96
CA LYS A 276 -8.37 -16.72 -5.38
C LYS A 276 -9.63 -16.47 -6.21
N GLU A 277 -10.77 -17.05 -5.81
CA GLU A 277 -12.07 -16.81 -6.44
C GLU A 277 -12.42 -15.32 -6.49
N GLN A 278 -12.18 -14.55 -5.41
CA GLN A 278 -12.48 -13.12 -5.42
C GLN A 278 -11.60 -12.34 -6.42
N VAL A 279 -10.33 -12.71 -6.54
CA VAL A 279 -9.42 -12.11 -7.54
C VAL A 279 -9.86 -12.51 -8.96
N ASP A 280 -10.28 -13.77 -9.18
CA ASP A 280 -10.74 -14.26 -10.46
C ASP A 280 -12.04 -13.57 -10.92
N LEU A 281 -12.98 -13.30 -10.00
CA LEU A 281 -14.21 -12.55 -10.30
C LEU A 281 -13.93 -11.10 -10.72
N LEU A 282 -12.98 -10.43 -10.05
CA LEU A 282 -12.57 -9.08 -10.46
C LEU A 282 -11.88 -9.12 -11.84
N HIS A 283 -11.03 -10.11 -12.07
CA HIS A 283 -10.36 -10.31 -13.35
C HIS A 283 -11.36 -10.60 -14.49
N GLU A 284 -12.41 -11.39 -14.22
CA GLU A 284 -13.51 -11.62 -15.16
C GLU A 284 -14.22 -10.31 -15.53
N ALA A 285 -14.51 -9.46 -14.52
CA ALA A 285 -15.14 -8.16 -14.76
C ALA A 285 -14.25 -7.22 -15.61
N ASP A 286 -12.95 -7.18 -15.34
CA ASP A 286 -11.97 -6.41 -16.11
C ASP A 286 -11.90 -6.89 -17.58
N LEU A 287 -11.82 -8.20 -17.82
CA LEU A 287 -11.80 -8.78 -19.15
C LEU A 287 -13.11 -8.56 -19.94
N ALA A 288 -14.25 -8.42 -19.27
CA ALA A 288 -15.55 -8.20 -19.91
C ALA A 288 -15.75 -6.72 -20.33
N ALA A 289 -14.93 -5.79 -19.85
CA ALA A 289 -15.02 -4.35 -20.13
C ALA A 289 -14.23 -3.97 -21.40
N HIS A 290 -14.94 -3.55 -22.46
CA HIS A 290 -14.33 -3.26 -23.78
C HIS A 290 -14.73 -1.88 -24.33
#